data_fec85abbb295ef90d8774043dc35e63b
#
_entry.id   fec85abbb295ef90d8774043dc35e63b
#
_cell.length_a   1.000
_cell.length_b   1.000
_cell.length_c   1.000
_cell.angle_alpha   90.00
_cell.angle_beta   90.00
_cell.angle_gamma   90.00
#
_symmetry.space_group_name_H-M   'P 1'
#
loop_
_entity.id
_entity.type
_entity.pdbx_description
1 polymer ?
#
loop_
_entity_poly.entity_id
_entity_poly.type
_entity_poly.pdbx_seq_one_letter_code
_entity_poly.pdbx_strand_id
1 'polypeptide(L)'
;MKLLYGSQNFGYDIDNSDKDWIEIVYPSWQDILNNKLINKEIKNEDGSVTKVKDIRCLIKMIEKCNFNDLQVLYSQEMHDCEDLKWFIEHREEIVKHNLRQLYFTNRGYVVSCLMSGNSKDMIRAYCFMQLIERAFSGEVMTLCDKSLRELRNQKDNQLSANEILERVDRLKELAVASPVHDGIVIKARKEIERLLKLHMM
;
A
#
# COMPACT_ATOMS: atom_id res chain seq x y z
N MET A 1 -1.71 -16.89 -1.54
CA MET A 1 -2.43 -15.71 -2.07
C MET A 1 -1.40 -14.81 -2.74
N LYS A 2 -1.52 -14.55 -4.04
CA LYS A 2 -0.54 -13.78 -4.82
C LYS A 2 -1.21 -12.55 -5.45
N LEU A 3 -0.63 -11.37 -5.26
CA LEU A 3 -1.22 -10.09 -5.63
C LEU A 3 -0.20 -9.23 -6.39
N LEU A 4 -0.67 -8.52 -7.43
CA LEU A 4 0.14 -7.56 -8.16
C LEU A 4 0.59 -6.44 -7.22
N TYR A 5 1.85 -6.02 -7.36
CA TYR A 5 2.49 -5.05 -6.49
C TYR A 5 3.31 -4.02 -7.28
N GLY A 6 3.64 -2.89 -6.67
CA GLY A 6 4.57 -1.92 -7.22
C GLY A 6 3.99 -1.02 -8.31
N SER A 7 4.81 -0.62 -9.29
CA SER A 7 4.48 0.40 -10.27
C SER A 7 3.27 0.05 -11.15
N GLN A 8 3.14 -1.22 -11.53
CA GLN A 8 2.00 -1.68 -12.32
C GLN A 8 0.69 -1.58 -11.53
N ASN A 9 0.71 -1.90 -10.22
CA ASN A 9 -0.47 -1.79 -9.38
C ASN A 9 -0.92 -0.34 -9.16
N PHE A 10 0.01 0.61 -9.14
CA PHE A 10 -0.28 2.05 -9.04
C PHE A 10 -0.57 2.72 -10.40
N GLY A 11 -0.29 2.05 -11.52
CA GLY A 11 -0.55 2.56 -12.87
C GLY A 11 0.51 3.53 -13.41
N TYR A 12 1.70 3.59 -12.81
CA TYR A 12 2.82 4.40 -13.32
C TYR A 12 3.97 3.55 -13.91
N ASP A 13 3.69 2.32 -14.32
CA ASP A 13 4.61 1.47 -15.05
C ASP A 13 4.94 2.02 -16.45
N ILE A 14 6.00 1.52 -17.04
CA ILE A 14 6.37 1.72 -18.47
C ILE A 14 6.48 0.36 -19.15
N ASP A 15 6.55 0.35 -20.48
CA ASP A 15 6.43 -0.86 -21.30
C ASP A 15 7.37 -2.02 -20.92
N ASN A 16 8.52 -1.72 -20.32
CA ASN A 16 9.47 -2.74 -19.85
C ASN A 16 9.56 -2.81 -18.33
N SER A 17 8.52 -2.37 -17.61
CA SER A 17 8.51 -2.47 -16.15
C SER A 17 8.32 -3.93 -15.71
N ASP A 18 9.15 -4.37 -14.77
CA ASP A 18 9.00 -5.68 -14.12
C ASP A 18 7.62 -5.81 -13.44
N LYS A 19 7.10 -7.02 -13.43
CA LYS A 19 5.82 -7.33 -12.79
C LYS A 19 6.08 -7.86 -11.40
N ASP A 20 6.16 -6.94 -10.44
CA ASP A 20 6.39 -7.28 -9.04
C ASP A 20 5.15 -7.90 -8.37
N TRP A 21 5.39 -8.79 -7.43
CA TRP A 21 4.35 -9.50 -6.70
C TRP A 21 4.53 -9.40 -5.19
N ILE A 22 3.41 -9.50 -4.48
CA ILE A 22 3.41 -9.85 -3.07
C ILE A 22 2.66 -11.16 -2.88
N GLU A 23 3.25 -12.07 -2.14
CA GLU A 23 2.66 -13.34 -1.76
C GLU A 23 2.38 -13.35 -0.27
N ILE A 24 1.11 -13.48 0.10
CA ILE A 24 0.69 -13.64 1.50
C ILE A 24 0.58 -15.13 1.78
N VAL A 25 1.32 -15.60 2.77
CA VAL A 25 1.41 -17.01 3.16
C VAL A 25 0.97 -17.24 4.60
N TYR A 26 0.52 -18.44 4.88
CA TYR A 26 0.27 -18.87 6.25
C TYR A 26 1.57 -19.33 6.93
N PRO A 27 1.78 -18.98 8.20
CA PRO A 27 2.93 -19.49 8.97
C PRO A 27 2.76 -20.96 9.27
N SER A 28 3.86 -21.68 9.49
CA SER A 28 3.83 -22.98 10.12
C SER A 28 3.52 -22.87 11.62
N TRP A 29 3.07 -23.98 12.23
CA TRP A 29 2.90 -24.02 13.69
C TRP A 29 4.19 -23.68 14.45
N GLN A 30 5.33 -24.14 13.95
CA GLN A 30 6.64 -23.80 14.51
C GLN A 30 6.95 -22.30 14.42
N ASP A 31 6.59 -21.63 13.31
CA ASP A 31 6.78 -20.19 13.17
C ASP A 31 5.93 -19.39 14.18
N ILE A 32 4.72 -19.89 14.50
CA ILE A 32 3.87 -19.26 15.53
C ILE A 32 4.49 -19.45 16.91
N LEU A 33 4.86 -20.68 17.29
CA LEU A 33 5.44 -20.98 18.60
C LEU A 33 6.74 -20.21 18.84
N ASN A 34 7.54 -20.03 17.81
CA ASN A 34 8.80 -19.27 17.88
C ASN A 34 8.62 -17.77 17.65
N ASN A 35 7.39 -17.28 17.52
CA ASN A 35 7.08 -15.87 17.17
C ASN A 35 7.84 -15.37 15.94
N LYS A 36 8.11 -16.26 14.97
CA LYS A 36 8.83 -15.96 13.74
C LYS A 36 7.85 -15.49 12.67
N LEU A 37 8.10 -14.33 12.09
CA LEU A 37 7.35 -13.79 10.96
C LEU A 37 8.07 -14.10 9.64
N ILE A 38 7.33 -14.58 8.65
CA ILE A 38 7.84 -14.74 7.29
C ILE A 38 7.77 -13.36 6.62
N ASN A 39 8.95 -12.82 6.29
CA ASN A 39 9.08 -11.55 5.55
C ASN A 39 10.39 -11.59 4.76
N LYS A 40 10.32 -11.93 3.49
CA LYS A 40 11.47 -12.08 2.59
C LYS A 40 11.17 -11.58 1.19
N GLU A 41 12.20 -11.27 0.44
CA GLU A 41 12.13 -10.92 -0.97
C GLU A 41 12.83 -12.00 -1.80
N ILE A 42 12.22 -12.38 -2.91
CA ILE A 42 12.73 -13.33 -3.88
C ILE A 42 12.90 -12.57 -5.19
N LYS A 43 14.12 -12.51 -5.70
CA LYS A 43 14.39 -12.01 -7.06
C LYS A 43 14.16 -13.16 -8.03
N ASN A 44 13.26 -12.96 -8.98
CA ASN A 44 12.95 -13.93 -10.02
C ASN A 44 13.97 -13.84 -11.17
N GLU A 45 14.04 -14.85 -12.01
CA GLU A 45 14.96 -14.91 -13.16
C GLU A 45 14.70 -13.82 -14.20
N ASP A 46 13.44 -13.36 -14.30
CA ASP A 46 13.01 -12.27 -15.20
C ASP A 46 13.30 -10.86 -14.65
N GLY A 47 13.96 -10.75 -13.50
CA GLY A 47 14.27 -9.48 -12.84
C GLY A 47 13.18 -8.97 -11.88
N SER A 48 11.96 -9.52 -11.95
CA SER A 48 10.87 -9.16 -11.06
C SER A 48 11.16 -9.56 -9.61
N VAL A 49 10.42 -8.94 -8.67
CA VAL A 49 10.54 -9.23 -7.24
C VAL A 49 9.24 -9.80 -6.70
N THR A 50 9.33 -10.90 -5.97
CA THR A 50 8.23 -11.43 -5.17
C THR A 50 8.52 -11.20 -3.68
N LYS A 51 7.69 -10.38 -3.03
CA LYS A 51 7.73 -10.18 -1.57
C LYS A 51 6.85 -11.22 -0.91
N VAL A 52 7.43 -12.09 -0.10
CA VAL A 52 6.68 -13.12 0.64
C VAL A 52 6.47 -12.64 2.07
N LYS A 53 5.22 -12.49 2.46
CA LYS A 53 4.82 -12.01 3.79
C LYS A 53 3.85 -12.97 4.47
N ASP A 54 4.07 -13.17 5.75
CA ASP A 54 3.14 -13.86 6.65
C ASP A 54 1.82 -13.08 6.76
N ILE A 55 0.68 -13.78 6.77
CA ILE A 55 -0.64 -13.15 6.91
C ILE A 55 -0.74 -12.28 8.16
N ARG A 56 -0.02 -12.61 9.24
CA ARG A 56 0.06 -11.78 10.46
C ARG A 56 0.67 -10.41 10.22
N CYS A 57 1.45 -10.25 9.13
CA CYS A 57 2.01 -8.95 8.74
C CYS A 57 0.94 -7.94 8.32
N LEU A 58 -0.26 -8.40 7.87
CA LEU A 58 -1.34 -7.50 7.46
C LEU A 58 -1.73 -6.52 8.56
N ILE A 59 -1.74 -6.94 9.83
CA ILE A 59 -2.05 -6.04 10.95
C ILE A 59 -1.05 -4.88 11.02
N LYS A 60 0.24 -5.17 10.94
CA LYS A 60 1.28 -4.12 10.96
C LYS A 60 1.18 -3.20 9.73
N MET A 61 0.80 -3.75 8.57
CA MET A 61 0.59 -2.98 7.34
C MET A 61 -0.60 -2.02 7.51
N ILE A 62 -1.70 -2.49 8.10
CA ILE A 62 -2.89 -1.68 8.41
C ILE A 62 -2.51 -0.57 9.40
N GLU A 63 -1.88 -0.91 10.52
CA GLU A 63 -1.49 0.05 11.58
C GLU A 63 -0.53 1.13 11.09
N LYS A 64 0.35 0.81 10.15
CA LYS A 64 1.28 1.78 9.55
C LYS A 64 0.61 2.78 8.62
N CYS A 65 -0.56 2.46 8.06
CA CYS A 65 -1.27 3.28 7.10
C CYS A 65 -0.41 3.72 5.91
N ASN A 66 0.52 2.88 5.45
CA ASN A 66 1.40 3.19 4.32
C ASN A 66 0.81 2.65 3.02
N PHE A 67 0.64 3.48 2.00
CA PHE A 67 0.09 3.05 0.72
C PHE A 67 0.94 1.97 0.03
N ASN A 68 2.27 1.96 0.22
CA ASN A 68 3.11 0.87 -0.27
C ASN A 68 2.72 -0.49 0.33
N ASP A 69 2.24 -0.52 1.57
CA ASP A 69 1.77 -1.74 2.20
C ASP A 69 0.27 -1.99 1.88
N LEU A 70 -0.57 -0.96 1.98
CA LEU A 70 -2.02 -1.07 1.80
C LEU A 70 -2.45 -1.35 0.36
N GLN A 71 -1.56 -1.17 -0.64
CA GLN A 71 -1.86 -1.50 -2.03
C GLN A 71 -2.29 -2.96 -2.25
N VAL A 72 -1.96 -3.88 -1.34
CA VAL A 72 -2.40 -5.28 -1.41
C VAL A 72 -3.92 -5.41 -1.38
N LEU A 73 -4.62 -4.47 -0.73
CA LEU A 73 -6.09 -4.46 -0.65
C LEU A 73 -6.76 -3.92 -1.92
N TYR A 74 -5.97 -3.32 -2.81
CA TYR A 74 -6.42 -2.69 -4.07
C TYR A 74 -5.70 -3.27 -5.28
N SER A 75 -5.10 -4.45 -5.14
CA SER A 75 -4.37 -5.08 -6.23
C SER A 75 -5.26 -5.27 -7.47
N GLN A 76 -4.74 -4.88 -8.63
CA GLN A 76 -5.44 -4.99 -9.92
C GLN A 76 -5.49 -6.45 -10.42
N GLU A 77 -4.59 -7.29 -9.92
CA GLU A 77 -4.52 -8.70 -10.26
C GLU A 77 -4.27 -9.52 -8.99
N MET A 78 -5.15 -10.48 -8.74
CA MET A 78 -5.15 -11.31 -7.53
C MET A 78 -5.36 -12.78 -7.90
N HIS A 79 -4.57 -13.67 -7.29
CA HIS A 79 -4.68 -15.11 -7.46
C HIS A 79 -4.83 -15.79 -6.10
N ASP A 80 -5.81 -16.68 -5.98
CA ASP A 80 -6.08 -17.48 -4.77
C ASP A 80 -6.28 -16.61 -3.51
N CYS A 81 -7.04 -15.51 -3.63
CA CYS A 81 -7.18 -14.50 -2.59
C CYS A 81 -8.52 -14.53 -1.83
N GLU A 82 -9.24 -15.65 -1.85
CA GLU A 82 -10.53 -15.80 -1.15
C GLU A 82 -10.43 -15.46 0.35
N ASP A 83 -9.34 -15.84 1.00
CA ASP A 83 -9.10 -15.54 2.41
C ASP A 83 -8.90 -14.04 2.69
N LEU A 84 -8.57 -13.24 1.68
CA LEU A 84 -8.45 -11.79 1.81
C LEU A 84 -9.78 -11.05 1.57
N LYS A 85 -10.85 -11.77 1.24
CA LYS A 85 -12.14 -11.18 0.89
C LYS A 85 -12.62 -10.18 1.92
N TRP A 86 -12.59 -10.55 3.21
CA TRP A 86 -13.00 -9.64 4.28
C TRP A 86 -12.19 -8.35 4.28
N PHE A 87 -10.88 -8.42 4.11
CA PHE A 87 -10.00 -7.24 4.07
C PHE A 87 -10.27 -6.36 2.86
N ILE A 88 -10.56 -6.97 1.70
CA ILE A 88 -10.88 -6.26 0.45
C ILE A 88 -12.23 -5.55 0.57
N GLU A 89 -13.24 -6.20 1.17
CA GLU A 89 -14.57 -5.62 1.40
C GLU A 89 -14.53 -4.44 2.37
N HIS A 90 -13.63 -4.47 3.36
CA HIS A 90 -13.47 -3.41 4.36
C HIS A 90 -12.31 -2.44 4.06
N ARG A 91 -11.72 -2.49 2.87
CA ARG A 91 -10.50 -1.73 2.53
C ARG A 91 -10.64 -0.21 2.72
N GLU A 92 -11.82 0.37 2.45
CA GLU A 92 -12.07 1.80 2.65
C GLU A 92 -12.01 2.17 4.14
N GLU A 93 -12.66 1.39 5.00
CA GLU A 93 -12.63 1.57 6.44
C GLU A 93 -11.20 1.38 6.97
N ILE A 94 -10.48 0.36 6.47
CA ILE A 94 -9.09 0.07 6.81
C ILE A 94 -8.17 1.23 6.43
N VAL A 95 -8.27 1.78 5.23
CA VAL A 95 -7.39 2.88 4.80
C VAL A 95 -7.67 4.15 5.58
N LYS A 96 -8.92 4.42 5.89
CA LYS A 96 -9.35 5.68 6.52
C LYS A 96 -9.41 5.62 8.06
N HIS A 97 -9.06 4.48 8.70
CA HIS A 97 -9.20 4.32 10.15
C HIS A 97 -8.33 5.29 10.96
N ASN A 98 -7.20 5.70 10.43
CA ASN A 98 -6.28 6.63 11.07
C ASN A 98 -5.67 7.59 10.05
N LEU A 99 -6.43 8.60 9.65
CA LEU A 99 -6.02 9.60 8.65
C LEU A 99 -4.79 10.40 9.12
N ARG A 100 -4.62 10.59 10.43
CA ARG A 100 -3.43 11.23 10.98
C ARG A 100 -2.17 10.40 10.69
N GLN A 101 -2.18 9.11 11.01
CA GLN A 101 -1.05 8.21 10.74
C GLN A 101 -0.81 8.08 9.23
N LEU A 102 -1.89 7.92 8.45
CA LEU A 102 -1.83 7.86 6.99
C LEU A 102 -1.11 9.08 6.41
N TYR A 103 -1.49 10.28 6.84
CA TYR A 103 -0.87 11.52 6.39
C TYR A 103 0.63 11.53 6.69
N PHE A 104 1.03 11.39 7.97
CA PHE A 104 2.43 11.53 8.34
C PHE A 104 3.33 10.46 7.70
N THR A 105 2.85 9.21 7.63
CA THR A 105 3.61 8.12 6.99
C THR A 105 3.82 8.38 5.50
N ASN A 106 2.76 8.73 4.77
CA ASN A 106 2.85 8.90 3.32
C ASN A 106 3.47 10.24 2.93
N ARG A 107 3.29 11.31 3.72
CA ARG A 107 4.04 12.56 3.56
C ARG A 107 5.54 12.33 3.67
N GLY A 108 5.99 11.55 4.66
CA GLY A 108 7.40 11.19 4.80
C GLY A 108 7.93 10.49 3.55
N TYR A 109 7.14 9.59 2.97
CA TYR A 109 7.50 8.92 1.72
C TYR A 109 7.54 9.91 0.52
N VAL A 110 6.57 10.82 0.39
CA VAL A 110 6.58 11.89 -0.63
C VAL A 110 7.87 12.70 -0.55
N VAL A 111 8.23 13.19 0.65
CA VAL A 111 9.47 13.95 0.85
C VAL A 111 10.70 13.14 0.42
N SER A 112 10.78 11.88 0.82
CA SER A 112 11.90 11.00 0.44
C SER A 112 12.01 10.83 -1.08
N CYS A 113 10.88 10.67 -1.79
CA CYS A 113 10.86 10.58 -3.24
C CYS A 113 11.30 11.89 -3.90
N LEU A 114 10.84 13.04 -3.41
CA LEU A 114 11.25 14.36 -3.93
C LEU A 114 12.74 14.62 -3.75
N MET A 115 13.31 14.17 -2.63
CA MET A 115 14.75 14.32 -2.35
C MET A 115 15.64 13.48 -3.27
N SER A 116 15.15 12.37 -3.82
CA SER A 116 15.91 11.52 -4.75
C SER A 116 16.18 12.20 -6.09
N GLY A 117 15.33 13.14 -6.51
CA GLY A 117 15.48 13.94 -7.72
C GLY A 117 15.32 13.19 -9.04
N ASN A 118 15.04 11.89 -9.04
CA ASN A 118 14.84 11.15 -10.27
C ASN A 118 13.38 11.17 -10.74
N SER A 119 13.18 11.07 -12.05
CA SER A 119 11.84 11.14 -12.68
C SER A 119 10.86 10.10 -12.16
N LYS A 120 11.29 8.87 -11.88
CA LYS A 120 10.44 7.80 -11.35
C LYS A 120 9.91 8.14 -9.94
N ASP A 121 10.78 8.68 -9.10
CA ASP A 121 10.40 9.04 -7.74
C ASP A 121 9.55 10.32 -7.70
N MET A 122 9.74 11.24 -8.65
CA MET A 122 8.85 12.38 -8.82
C MET A 122 7.40 11.94 -9.12
N ILE A 123 7.21 10.98 -10.02
CA ILE A 123 5.90 10.40 -10.31
C ILE A 123 5.33 9.66 -9.09
N ARG A 124 6.16 8.95 -8.33
CA ARG A 124 5.73 8.32 -7.07
C ARG A 124 5.25 9.35 -6.05
N ALA A 125 6.01 10.44 -5.88
CA ALA A 125 5.62 11.52 -4.98
C ALA A 125 4.26 12.11 -5.39
N TYR A 126 4.06 12.36 -6.68
CA TYR A 126 2.80 12.87 -7.22
C TYR A 126 1.64 11.87 -7.01
N CYS A 127 1.86 10.59 -7.29
CA CYS A 127 0.88 9.53 -7.03
C CYS A 127 0.45 9.52 -5.55
N PHE A 128 1.42 9.51 -4.64
CA PHE A 128 1.12 9.48 -3.20
C PHE A 128 0.45 10.76 -2.70
N MET A 129 0.80 11.92 -3.24
CA MET A 129 0.08 13.17 -2.99
C MET A 129 -1.41 13.01 -3.35
N GLN A 130 -1.73 12.52 -4.56
CA GLN A 130 -3.11 12.30 -4.98
C GLN A 130 -3.85 11.31 -4.07
N LEU A 131 -3.17 10.23 -3.63
CA LEU A 131 -3.76 9.24 -2.73
C LEU A 131 -4.07 9.84 -1.35
N ILE A 132 -3.19 10.70 -0.83
CA ILE A 132 -3.46 11.44 0.41
C ILE A 132 -4.68 12.33 0.22
N GLU A 133 -4.74 13.13 -0.85
CA GLU A 133 -5.89 14.00 -1.14
C GLU A 133 -7.21 13.22 -1.20
N ARG A 134 -7.25 12.11 -1.94
CA ARG A 134 -8.42 11.22 -2.03
C ARG A 134 -8.85 10.68 -0.67
N ALA A 135 -7.91 10.29 0.18
CA ALA A 135 -8.23 9.80 1.53
C ALA A 135 -8.96 10.85 2.37
N PHE A 136 -8.65 12.15 2.18
CA PHE A 136 -9.28 13.26 2.90
C PHE A 136 -10.51 13.85 2.21
N SER A 137 -10.70 13.65 0.91
CA SER A 137 -11.87 14.17 0.17
C SER A 137 -13.16 13.38 0.44
N GLY A 138 -13.07 12.22 1.08
CA GLY A 138 -14.21 11.30 1.26
C GLY A 138 -14.53 10.48 0.01
N GLU A 139 -13.75 10.60 -1.06
CA GLU A 139 -13.91 9.81 -2.27
C GLU A 139 -13.55 8.33 -2.02
N VAL A 140 -14.06 7.45 -2.90
CA VAL A 140 -13.65 6.05 -2.91
C VAL A 140 -12.18 5.96 -3.32
N MET A 141 -11.39 5.24 -2.52
CA MET A 141 -9.97 5.08 -2.80
C MET A 141 -9.75 4.23 -4.06
N THR A 142 -9.02 4.79 -5.00
CA THR A 142 -8.51 4.09 -6.18
C THR A 142 -7.01 4.29 -6.23
N LEU A 143 -6.24 3.22 -6.12
CA LEU A 143 -4.77 3.32 -6.13
C LEU A 143 -4.23 3.43 -7.55
N CYS A 144 -4.82 2.70 -8.50
CA CYS A 144 -4.37 2.70 -9.89
C CYS A 144 -4.88 3.94 -10.63
N ASP A 145 -3.95 4.71 -11.18
CA ASP A 145 -4.26 5.82 -12.08
C ASP A 145 -3.41 5.70 -13.34
N LYS A 146 -4.04 5.27 -14.44
CA LYS A 146 -3.36 5.06 -15.73
C LYS A 146 -2.81 6.35 -16.35
N SER A 147 -3.33 7.52 -15.98
CA SER A 147 -2.81 8.81 -16.45
C SER A 147 -1.38 9.07 -15.98
N LEU A 148 -0.96 8.44 -14.87
CA LEU A 148 0.40 8.51 -14.35
C LEU A 148 1.44 7.88 -15.30
N ARG A 149 1.02 6.89 -16.10
CA ARG A 149 1.87 6.28 -17.12
C ARG A 149 2.19 7.26 -18.25
N GLU A 150 1.17 8.00 -18.69
CA GLU A 150 1.33 9.03 -19.72
C GLU A 150 2.25 10.14 -19.22
N LEU A 151 2.02 10.59 -17.97
CA LEU A 151 2.85 11.60 -17.32
C LEU A 151 4.31 11.14 -17.19
N ARG A 152 4.55 9.86 -16.87
CA ARG A 152 5.90 9.30 -16.77
C ARG A 152 6.63 9.22 -18.12
N ASN A 153 5.91 9.01 -19.21
CA ASN A 153 6.47 8.92 -20.55
C ASN A 153 6.77 10.29 -21.18
N GLN A 154 6.26 11.38 -20.61
CA GLN A 154 6.57 12.73 -21.05
C GLN A 154 7.99 13.11 -20.63
N LYS A 155 8.84 13.50 -21.63
CA LYS A 155 10.25 13.89 -21.39
C LYS A 155 10.38 15.14 -20.50
N ASP A 156 9.41 16.05 -20.59
CA ASP A 156 9.35 17.31 -19.86
C ASP A 156 8.13 17.34 -18.93
N ASN A 157 8.03 16.31 -18.03
CA ASN A 157 6.97 16.39 -17.05
C ASN A 157 7.22 17.59 -16.13
N GLN A 158 6.31 18.56 -16.18
CA GLN A 158 6.41 19.83 -15.46
C GLN A 158 5.99 19.69 -13.98
N LEU A 159 6.18 18.51 -13.38
CA LEU A 159 5.87 18.33 -11.97
C LEU A 159 6.83 19.13 -11.09
N SER A 160 6.27 20.06 -10.33
CA SER A 160 7.03 20.86 -9.36
C SER A 160 7.07 20.15 -8.01
N ALA A 161 8.26 19.89 -7.48
CA ALA A 161 8.44 19.34 -6.15
C ALA A 161 7.80 20.21 -5.06
N ASN A 162 7.89 21.55 -5.20
CA ASN A 162 7.30 22.51 -4.28
C ASN A 162 5.76 22.43 -4.33
N GLU A 163 5.17 22.36 -5.52
CA GLU A 163 3.72 22.24 -5.66
C GLU A 163 3.18 20.95 -5.03
N ILE A 164 3.86 19.82 -5.28
CA ILE A 164 3.48 18.53 -4.66
C ILE A 164 3.51 18.65 -3.13
N LEU A 165 4.57 19.22 -2.58
CA LEU A 165 4.72 19.34 -1.13
C LEU A 165 3.69 20.33 -0.53
N GLU A 166 3.45 21.46 -1.16
CA GLU A 166 2.42 22.41 -0.72
C GLU A 166 1.02 21.78 -0.70
N ARG A 167 0.66 21.01 -1.72
CA ARG A 167 -0.63 20.32 -1.78
C ARG A 167 -0.77 19.33 -0.63
N VAL A 168 0.25 18.52 -0.35
CA VAL A 168 0.25 17.62 0.81
C VAL A 168 0.16 18.39 2.11
N ASP A 169 0.95 19.45 2.29
CA ASP A 169 1.03 20.20 3.55
C ASP A 169 -0.26 20.96 3.91
N ARG A 170 -1.10 21.32 2.91
CA ARG A 170 -2.45 21.88 3.14
C ARG A 170 -3.37 20.94 3.94
N LEU A 171 -3.12 19.64 3.92
CA LEU A 171 -3.94 18.65 4.63
C LEU A 171 -3.49 18.39 6.07
N LYS A 172 -2.39 19.03 6.50
CA LYS A 172 -1.79 18.77 7.83
C LYS A 172 -2.75 19.01 8.99
N GLU A 173 -3.44 20.14 8.99
CA GLU A 173 -4.36 20.51 10.08
C GLU A 173 -5.56 19.57 10.13
N LEU A 174 -6.11 19.20 8.97
CA LEU A 174 -7.18 18.20 8.86
C LEU A 174 -6.72 16.85 9.39
N ALA A 175 -5.49 16.44 9.05
CA ALA A 175 -4.91 15.19 9.53
C ALA A 175 -4.76 15.17 11.06
N VAL A 176 -4.27 16.26 11.64
CA VAL A 176 -4.11 16.39 13.10
C VAL A 176 -5.45 16.34 13.83
N ALA A 177 -6.49 16.94 13.24
CA ALA A 177 -7.84 16.99 13.81
C ALA A 177 -8.65 15.70 13.57
N SER A 178 -8.19 14.79 12.68
CA SER A 178 -8.94 13.59 12.32
C SER A 178 -9.00 12.60 13.49
N PRO A 179 -10.18 12.01 13.74
CA PRO A 179 -10.33 10.98 14.75
C PRO A 179 -9.63 9.69 14.35
N VAL A 180 -9.30 8.85 15.33
CA VAL A 180 -8.77 7.50 15.13
C VAL A 180 -9.89 6.48 15.38
N HIS A 181 -10.05 5.53 14.47
CA HIS A 181 -11.09 4.51 14.50
C HIS A 181 -10.49 3.11 14.63
N ASP A 182 -9.98 2.76 15.81
CA ASP A 182 -9.30 1.48 16.06
C ASP A 182 -10.20 0.23 15.95
N GLY A 183 -11.52 0.42 15.92
CA GLY A 183 -12.47 -0.69 15.83
C GLY A 183 -12.23 -1.62 14.65
N ILE A 184 -11.81 -1.10 13.50
CA ILE A 184 -11.51 -1.92 12.31
C ILE A 184 -10.24 -2.74 12.47
N VAL A 185 -9.23 -2.21 13.19
CA VAL A 185 -7.99 -2.94 13.49
C VAL A 185 -8.28 -4.14 14.39
N ILE A 186 -9.17 -3.96 15.37
CA ILE A 186 -9.62 -5.06 16.25
C ILE A 186 -10.36 -6.13 15.45
N LYS A 187 -11.24 -5.74 14.53
CA LYS A 187 -11.94 -6.67 13.62
C LYS A 187 -10.94 -7.41 12.71
N ALA A 188 -9.96 -6.70 12.15
CA ALA A 188 -8.91 -7.29 11.30
C ALA A 188 -8.07 -8.35 12.07
N ARG A 189 -7.73 -8.08 13.34
CA ARG A 189 -7.04 -9.07 14.19
C ARG A 189 -7.87 -10.33 14.39
N LYS A 190 -9.16 -10.19 14.69
CA LYS A 190 -10.08 -11.34 14.85
C LYS A 190 -10.20 -12.14 13.56
N GLU A 191 -10.23 -11.48 12.40
CA GLU A 191 -10.28 -12.16 11.12
C GLU A 191 -9.00 -12.96 10.85
N ILE A 192 -7.81 -12.42 11.15
CA ILE A 192 -6.55 -13.17 11.06
C ILE A 192 -6.55 -14.38 12.01
N GLU A 193 -7.02 -14.21 13.24
CA GLU A 193 -7.14 -15.32 14.18
C GLU A 193 -8.07 -16.43 13.66
N ARG A 194 -9.20 -16.04 13.04
CA ARG A 194 -10.13 -16.97 12.39
C ARG A 194 -9.46 -17.76 11.26
N LEU A 195 -8.76 -17.04 10.37
CA LEU A 195 -8.05 -17.65 9.25
C LEU A 195 -6.93 -18.59 9.69
N LEU A 196 -6.14 -18.19 10.69
CA LEU A 196 -5.10 -19.04 11.26
C LEU A 196 -5.68 -20.34 11.83
N LYS A 197 -6.80 -20.26 12.57
CA LYS A 197 -7.49 -21.46 13.08
C LYS A 197 -7.95 -22.36 11.95
N LEU A 198 -8.49 -21.81 10.87
CA LEU A 198 -8.99 -22.58 9.73
C LEU A 198 -7.89 -23.35 9.00
N HIS A 199 -6.70 -22.75 8.86
CA HIS A 199 -5.60 -23.32 8.10
C HIS A 199 -4.59 -24.13 8.93
N MET A 200 -4.76 -24.18 10.26
CA MET A 200 -3.84 -24.87 11.17
C MET A 200 -4.48 -26.06 11.89
N MET A 201 -5.77 -26.28 11.72
CA MET A 201 -6.47 -27.51 12.17
C MET A 201 -6.52 -28.53 11.04
#